data_3f60140fdb1503e5769b664d5916eb80
#
_entry.id   3f60140fdb1503e5769b664d5916eb80
#
_cell.length_a   1.000
_cell.length_b   1.000
_cell.length_c   1.000
_cell.angle_alpha   90.00
_cell.angle_beta   90.00
_cell.angle_gamma   90.00
#
_symmetry.space_group_name_H-M   'P 1'
#
loop_
_entity.id
_entity.type
_entity.pdbx_description
1 polymer ?
#
loop_
_entity_poly.entity_id
_entity_poly.type
_entity_poly.pdbx_seq_one_letter_code
_entity_poly.pdbx_strand_id
1 'polypeptide(L)'
;MNQFRALQTSEIRDGLYGSSVVTRSIDQLPEGELLIAVHYSSLNYKDALSASGHRGITRHYPHTPGVDAAGVVQASTHPDFTPGMPVVVTGYDLGMNTAGGFAEYIRVPAAWAIPLPTELSPREAMILGTAGLTAAIAVDKLQRMGLLSEQGEVLVTGATGGVGSLAVALMARLGYEVVASSGKIEQADYLSKLGAKRVIDRDTLAERSPRALLKPLWQGAIDTVGGDTLEQILKSLNYGGSVACCGQLSSTSLSSSIMPFILRGVNLLGVDSVELAPAIKAAFWRRLASSWDSLPLDLIAREITLEELPTQIERMLAGKSVGRVLVRVGA
;
A
#
# COMPACT_ATOMS: atom_id res chain seq x y z
N MET A 1 -14.92 -28.89 -7.76
CA MET A 1 -13.94 -29.08 -6.65
C MET A 1 -14.28 -28.06 -5.55
N ASN A 2 -14.60 -28.53 -4.33
CA ASN A 2 -14.97 -27.60 -3.24
C ASN A 2 -13.79 -27.24 -2.32
N GLN A 3 -12.57 -27.72 -2.65
CA GLN A 3 -11.39 -27.48 -1.83
C GLN A 3 -10.40 -26.53 -2.53
N PHE A 4 -9.69 -25.73 -1.74
CA PHE A 4 -8.71 -24.76 -2.20
C PHE A 4 -7.60 -24.56 -1.17
N ARG A 5 -6.47 -24.01 -1.60
CA ARG A 5 -5.30 -23.72 -0.77
C ARG A 5 -5.34 -22.30 -0.25
N ALA A 6 -4.95 -22.11 0.99
CA ALA A 6 -4.87 -20.79 1.63
C ALA A 6 -3.71 -20.75 2.64
N LEU A 7 -3.08 -19.61 2.81
CA LEU A 7 -2.24 -19.35 3.97
C LEU A 7 -3.14 -19.15 5.19
N GLN A 8 -2.94 -19.94 6.23
CA GLN A 8 -3.66 -19.77 7.48
C GLN A 8 -2.69 -19.44 8.61
N THR A 9 -2.99 -18.36 9.32
CA THR A 9 -2.31 -17.99 10.56
C THR A 9 -3.12 -18.52 11.75
N SER A 10 -2.44 -19.17 12.67
CA SER A 10 -3.02 -19.71 13.90
C SER A 10 -2.16 -19.34 15.10
N GLU A 11 -2.77 -19.23 16.25
CA GLU A 11 -2.04 -19.14 17.51
C GLU A 11 -1.51 -20.54 17.87
N ILE A 12 -0.18 -20.69 17.92
CA ILE A 12 0.50 -21.96 18.21
C ILE A 12 0.55 -22.19 19.73
N ARG A 13 0.78 -21.11 20.47
CA ARG A 13 0.76 -21.02 21.93
C ARG A 13 0.53 -19.57 22.32
N ASP A 14 0.24 -19.30 23.57
CA ASP A 14 -0.10 -17.97 24.08
C ASP A 14 0.85 -16.86 23.54
N GLY A 15 0.27 -15.96 22.74
CA GLY A 15 0.97 -14.84 22.11
C GLY A 15 1.93 -15.22 20.95
N LEU A 16 2.08 -16.50 20.58
CA LEU A 16 2.90 -16.93 19.45
C LEU A 16 2.04 -17.38 18.29
N TYR A 17 2.21 -16.76 17.14
CA TYR A 17 1.48 -17.05 15.92
C TYR A 17 2.38 -17.67 14.86
N GLY A 18 1.83 -18.56 14.04
CA GLY A 18 2.51 -19.15 12.90
C GLY A 18 1.57 -19.31 11.72
N SER A 19 2.14 -19.24 10.53
CA SER A 19 1.41 -19.32 9.27
C SER A 19 1.87 -20.53 8.46
N SER A 20 0.91 -21.27 7.89
CA SER A 20 1.16 -22.39 6.99
C SER A 20 0.10 -22.46 5.90
N VAL A 21 0.45 -23.07 4.76
CA VAL A 21 -0.53 -23.34 3.70
C VAL A 21 -1.37 -24.55 4.11
N VAL A 22 -2.68 -24.37 4.05
CA VAL A 22 -3.67 -25.41 4.40
C VAL A 22 -4.68 -25.59 3.28
N THR A 23 -5.36 -26.72 3.26
CA THR A 23 -6.54 -26.95 2.39
C THR A 23 -7.80 -26.58 3.15
N ARG A 24 -8.66 -25.77 2.49
CA ARG A 24 -9.94 -25.34 3.02
C ARG A 24 -11.08 -25.71 2.06
N SER A 25 -12.32 -25.63 2.53
CA SER A 25 -13.52 -25.78 1.71
C SER A 25 -14.14 -24.40 1.41
N ILE A 26 -14.71 -24.25 0.22
CA ILE A 26 -15.47 -23.03 -0.18
C ILE A 26 -16.63 -22.74 0.79
N ASP A 27 -17.21 -23.78 1.41
CA ASP A 27 -18.29 -23.63 2.37
C ASP A 27 -17.83 -23.01 3.70
N GLN A 28 -16.52 -22.93 3.94
CA GLN A 28 -15.92 -22.27 5.11
C GLN A 28 -15.62 -20.78 4.87
N LEU A 29 -15.82 -20.29 3.65
CA LEU A 29 -15.69 -18.87 3.36
C LEU A 29 -16.87 -18.09 3.99
N PRO A 30 -16.65 -16.82 4.36
CA PRO A 30 -17.70 -15.98 4.92
C PRO A 30 -18.83 -15.76 3.92
N GLU A 31 -19.95 -15.19 4.40
CA GLU A 31 -21.02 -14.74 3.52
C GLU A 31 -20.54 -13.60 2.61
N GLY A 32 -21.12 -13.53 1.41
CA GLY A 32 -20.81 -12.52 0.41
C GLY A 32 -21.40 -12.88 -0.96
N GLU A 33 -21.69 -11.89 -1.75
CA GLU A 33 -22.38 -12.03 -3.03
C GLU A 33 -21.45 -12.55 -4.15
N LEU A 34 -20.13 -12.34 -4.00
CA LEU A 34 -19.14 -12.75 -5.01
C LEU A 34 -18.22 -13.83 -4.46
N LEU A 35 -18.16 -14.95 -5.15
CA LEU A 35 -17.07 -15.93 -5.04
C LEU A 35 -16.06 -15.61 -6.13
N ILE A 36 -14.81 -15.32 -5.75
CA ILE A 36 -13.74 -14.91 -6.68
C ILE A 36 -12.63 -15.96 -6.63
N ALA A 37 -12.25 -16.48 -7.81
CA ALA A 37 -11.03 -17.25 -8.00
C ALA A 37 -9.86 -16.26 -8.08
N VAL A 38 -8.97 -16.29 -7.10
CA VAL A 38 -7.85 -15.37 -6.98
C VAL A 38 -6.67 -15.88 -7.79
N HIS A 39 -6.16 -15.06 -8.70
CA HIS A 39 -4.95 -15.37 -9.45
C HIS A 39 -3.71 -14.81 -8.74
N TYR A 40 -3.79 -13.56 -8.29
CA TYR A 40 -2.72 -12.86 -7.60
C TYR A 40 -3.23 -12.11 -6.37
N SER A 41 -2.37 -12.02 -5.38
CA SER A 41 -2.48 -11.17 -4.21
C SER A 41 -1.18 -10.38 -4.03
N SER A 42 -1.09 -9.55 -3.00
CA SER A 42 0.14 -8.82 -2.70
C SER A 42 0.34 -8.64 -1.20
N LEU A 43 1.58 -8.73 -0.75
CA LEU A 43 1.92 -8.58 0.67
C LEU A 43 2.02 -7.11 1.05
N ASN A 44 1.26 -6.71 2.06
CA ASN A 44 1.28 -5.40 2.69
C ASN A 44 1.67 -5.49 4.17
N TYR A 45 2.05 -4.37 4.77
CA TYR A 45 2.45 -4.35 6.19
C TYR A 45 1.32 -4.78 7.13
N LYS A 46 0.06 -4.47 6.78
CA LYS A 46 -1.12 -4.95 7.52
C LYS A 46 -1.24 -6.47 7.54
N ASP A 47 -0.90 -7.14 6.44
CA ASP A 47 -0.93 -8.60 6.35
C ASP A 47 0.13 -9.23 7.26
N ALA A 48 1.31 -8.61 7.30
CA ALA A 48 2.38 -9.04 8.19
C ALA A 48 2.01 -8.85 9.67
N LEU A 49 1.35 -7.75 10.02
CA LEU A 49 0.80 -7.54 11.37
C LEU A 49 -0.31 -8.55 11.69
N SER A 50 -1.24 -8.82 10.76
CA SER A 50 -2.25 -9.86 10.92
C SER A 50 -1.61 -11.22 11.18
N ALA A 51 -0.62 -11.60 10.37
CA ALA A 51 0.09 -12.87 10.51
C ALA A 51 0.96 -12.97 11.79
N SER A 52 1.24 -11.86 12.45
CA SER A 52 1.97 -11.81 13.73
C SER A 52 1.08 -11.75 14.97
N GLY A 53 -0.23 -11.83 14.82
CA GLY A 53 -1.17 -11.80 15.95
C GLY A 53 -1.55 -10.41 16.44
N HIS A 54 -1.31 -9.35 15.66
CA HIS A 54 -1.63 -7.99 16.07
C HIS A 54 -3.15 -7.76 16.16
N ARG A 55 -3.67 -7.71 17.38
CA ARG A 55 -5.12 -7.63 17.68
C ARG A 55 -5.82 -6.37 17.16
N GLY A 56 -5.08 -5.31 16.87
CA GLY A 56 -5.59 -4.10 16.22
C GLY A 56 -5.88 -4.29 14.73
N ILE A 57 -5.40 -5.40 14.13
CA ILE A 57 -5.63 -5.75 12.72
C ILE A 57 -6.59 -6.94 12.64
N THR A 58 -6.28 -8.06 13.31
CA THR A 58 -7.09 -9.28 13.27
C THR A 58 -7.47 -9.70 14.68
N ARG A 59 -8.77 -9.85 14.93
CA ARG A 59 -9.31 -10.15 16.26
C ARG A 59 -9.44 -11.63 16.54
N HIS A 60 -9.70 -12.44 15.51
CA HIS A 60 -10.01 -13.86 15.64
C HIS A 60 -9.07 -14.72 14.79
N TYR A 61 -8.58 -15.80 15.39
CA TYR A 61 -7.75 -16.81 14.74
C TYR A 61 -8.38 -18.21 14.93
N PRO A 62 -8.17 -19.16 14.01
CA PRO A 62 -7.30 -19.07 12.82
C PRO A 62 -7.85 -18.12 11.77
N HIS A 63 -6.95 -17.47 11.00
CA HIS A 63 -7.30 -16.45 10.02
C HIS A 63 -6.44 -16.57 8.75
N THR A 64 -6.97 -16.15 7.59
CA THR A 64 -6.26 -16.02 6.32
C THR A 64 -6.03 -14.55 6.03
N PRO A 65 -4.79 -14.02 6.10
CA PRO A 65 -4.48 -12.64 5.75
C PRO A 65 -4.57 -12.37 4.24
N GLY A 66 -4.28 -11.12 3.83
CA GLY A 66 -4.24 -10.67 2.44
C GLY A 66 -5.30 -9.62 2.16
N VAL A 67 -4.95 -8.32 2.29
CA VAL A 67 -5.87 -7.19 2.07
C VAL A 67 -6.10 -6.87 0.59
N ASP A 68 -5.41 -7.56 -0.30
CA ASP A 68 -5.43 -7.39 -1.75
C ASP A 68 -5.75 -8.71 -2.46
N ALA A 69 -6.56 -8.66 -3.51
CA ALA A 69 -6.81 -9.80 -4.39
C ALA A 69 -7.19 -9.32 -5.81
N ALA A 70 -6.69 -10.00 -6.82
CA ALA A 70 -7.15 -9.86 -8.20
C ALA A 70 -7.36 -11.24 -8.82
N GLY A 71 -8.44 -11.39 -9.56
CA GLY A 71 -8.83 -12.65 -10.16
C GLY A 71 -10.11 -12.53 -10.94
N VAL A 72 -10.88 -13.61 -11.04
CA VAL A 72 -12.13 -13.66 -11.80
C VAL A 72 -13.30 -14.09 -10.92
N VAL A 73 -14.46 -13.51 -11.17
CA VAL A 73 -15.70 -13.94 -10.52
C VAL A 73 -15.99 -15.38 -10.91
N GLN A 74 -16.08 -16.28 -9.95
CA GLN A 74 -16.45 -17.68 -10.14
C GLN A 74 -17.96 -17.88 -10.04
N ALA A 75 -18.61 -17.19 -9.10
CA ALA A 75 -20.05 -17.17 -8.91
C ALA A 75 -20.49 -15.82 -8.34
N SER A 76 -21.69 -15.38 -8.69
CA SER A 76 -22.27 -14.12 -8.21
C SER A 76 -23.78 -14.27 -7.99
N THR A 77 -24.27 -13.61 -6.93
CA THR A 77 -25.69 -13.33 -6.73
C THR A 77 -26.02 -11.85 -7.01
N HIS A 78 -25.02 -11.03 -7.32
CA HIS A 78 -25.20 -9.60 -7.62
C HIS A 78 -25.34 -9.38 -9.14
N PRO A 79 -26.32 -8.59 -9.63
CA PRO A 79 -26.61 -8.44 -11.06
C PRO A 79 -25.47 -7.81 -11.89
N ASP A 80 -24.63 -6.95 -11.27
CA ASP A 80 -23.58 -6.23 -11.98
C ASP A 80 -22.30 -7.07 -12.19
N PHE A 81 -22.24 -8.28 -11.60
CA PHE A 81 -21.08 -9.16 -11.70
C PHE A 81 -21.47 -10.51 -12.28
N THR A 82 -20.76 -10.95 -13.32
CA THR A 82 -21.01 -12.24 -13.98
C THR A 82 -19.79 -13.15 -13.87
N PRO A 83 -19.99 -14.49 -13.84
CA PRO A 83 -18.87 -15.44 -13.90
C PRO A 83 -17.93 -15.14 -15.07
N GLY A 84 -16.63 -15.20 -14.81
CA GLY A 84 -15.58 -14.85 -15.77
C GLY A 84 -15.17 -13.38 -15.79
N MET A 85 -15.89 -12.47 -15.12
CA MET A 85 -15.54 -11.05 -15.04
C MET A 85 -14.26 -10.86 -14.22
N PRO A 86 -13.20 -10.21 -14.77
CA PRO A 86 -12.01 -9.85 -14.00
C PRO A 86 -12.32 -8.76 -12.97
N VAL A 87 -11.83 -8.95 -11.75
CA VAL A 87 -12.07 -8.01 -10.63
C VAL A 87 -10.83 -7.83 -9.80
N VAL A 88 -10.78 -6.68 -9.11
CA VAL A 88 -9.81 -6.36 -8.06
C VAL A 88 -10.55 -5.99 -6.77
N VAL A 89 -10.03 -6.48 -5.65
CA VAL A 89 -10.51 -6.16 -4.30
C VAL A 89 -9.32 -5.66 -3.49
N THR A 90 -9.43 -4.48 -2.89
CA THR A 90 -8.37 -3.90 -2.05
C THR A 90 -8.96 -3.22 -0.83
N GLY A 91 -8.40 -3.51 0.33
CA GLY A 91 -8.82 -2.88 1.59
C GLY A 91 -10.17 -3.39 2.13
N TYR A 92 -10.96 -2.50 2.69
CA TYR A 92 -12.11 -2.83 3.53
C TYR A 92 -11.69 -3.78 4.66
N ASP A 93 -12.51 -4.79 4.97
CA ASP A 93 -12.17 -5.78 6.00
C ASP A 93 -11.49 -7.05 5.43
N LEU A 94 -11.18 -7.09 4.12
CA LEU A 94 -10.49 -8.22 3.48
C LEU A 94 -9.13 -8.46 4.16
N GLY A 95 -8.87 -9.70 4.59
CA GLY A 95 -7.61 -10.08 5.23
C GLY A 95 -7.41 -9.52 6.64
N MET A 96 -8.38 -8.78 7.18
CA MET A 96 -8.35 -8.25 8.55
C MET A 96 -9.21 -9.13 9.50
N ASN A 97 -10.54 -9.12 9.38
CA ASN A 97 -11.43 -10.05 10.09
C ASN A 97 -12.23 -10.93 9.12
N THR A 98 -12.24 -10.58 7.83
CA THR A 98 -12.77 -11.39 6.72
C THR A 98 -11.60 -12.14 6.07
N ALA A 99 -11.80 -13.41 5.70
CA ALA A 99 -10.75 -14.23 5.05
C ALA A 99 -10.20 -13.53 3.80
N GLY A 100 -8.88 -13.40 3.73
CA GLY A 100 -8.16 -12.55 2.79
C GLY A 100 -7.62 -13.23 1.54
N GLY A 101 -6.91 -12.43 0.74
CA GLY A 101 -6.43 -12.78 -0.59
C GLY A 101 -5.27 -13.77 -0.66
N PHE A 102 -4.68 -14.19 0.47
CA PHE A 102 -3.69 -15.28 0.47
C PHE A 102 -4.37 -16.65 0.38
N ALA A 103 -5.29 -16.78 -0.55
CA ALA A 103 -6.11 -17.97 -0.78
C ALA A 103 -6.56 -18.04 -2.24
N GLU A 104 -6.70 -19.25 -2.79
CA GLU A 104 -7.16 -19.46 -4.17
C GLU A 104 -8.60 -18.99 -4.40
N TYR A 105 -9.40 -18.89 -3.34
CA TYR A 105 -10.76 -18.34 -3.37
C TYR A 105 -11.01 -17.41 -2.20
N ILE A 106 -11.72 -16.32 -2.49
CA ILE A 106 -12.32 -15.44 -1.48
C ILE A 106 -13.82 -15.30 -1.76
N ARG A 107 -14.60 -15.01 -0.70
CA ARG A 107 -15.99 -14.59 -0.84
C ARG A 107 -16.17 -13.25 -0.16
N VAL A 108 -16.70 -12.27 -0.91
CA VAL A 108 -16.79 -10.87 -0.47
C VAL A 108 -18.12 -10.24 -0.86
N PRO A 109 -18.55 -9.17 -0.16
CA PRO A 109 -19.61 -8.30 -0.65
C PRO A 109 -19.28 -7.72 -2.03
N ALA A 110 -20.28 -7.60 -2.90
CA ALA A 110 -20.11 -7.03 -4.24
C ALA A 110 -19.56 -5.59 -4.21
N ALA A 111 -19.95 -4.82 -3.19
CA ALA A 111 -19.46 -3.45 -2.97
C ALA A 111 -17.94 -3.32 -2.77
N TRP A 112 -17.23 -4.41 -2.45
CA TRP A 112 -15.77 -4.38 -2.30
C TRP A 112 -15.03 -4.62 -3.61
N ALA A 113 -15.69 -5.24 -4.58
CA ALA A 113 -15.09 -5.60 -5.86
C ALA A 113 -15.20 -4.44 -6.86
N ILE A 114 -14.15 -4.24 -7.62
CA ILE A 114 -14.11 -3.29 -8.72
C ILE A 114 -13.80 -4.09 -9.98
N PRO A 115 -14.60 -3.93 -11.07
CA PRO A 115 -14.21 -4.46 -12.37
C PRO A 115 -12.80 -4.02 -12.73
N LEU A 116 -11.93 -4.98 -13.03
CA LEU A 116 -10.56 -4.69 -13.39
C LEU A 116 -10.54 -3.93 -14.73
N PRO A 117 -9.89 -2.74 -14.83
CA PRO A 117 -9.68 -2.08 -16.11
C PRO A 117 -8.98 -3.00 -17.12
N THR A 118 -9.42 -2.98 -18.36
CA THR A 118 -8.94 -3.88 -19.43
C THR A 118 -7.45 -3.71 -19.76
N GLU A 119 -6.89 -2.56 -19.44
CA GLU A 119 -5.49 -2.20 -19.64
C GLU A 119 -4.56 -2.81 -18.57
N LEU A 120 -5.12 -3.38 -17.51
CA LEU A 120 -4.35 -4.01 -16.43
C LEU A 120 -4.61 -5.51 -16.39
N SER A 121 -3.55 -6.29 -16.37
CA SER A 121 -3.64 -7.70 -15.97
C SER A 121 -3.84 -7.85 -14.45
N PRO A 122 -4.39 -8.99 -13.96
CA PRO A 122 -4.44 -9.27 -12.53
C PRO A 122 -3.07 -9.19 -11.83
N ARG A 123 -1.99 -9.54 -12.55
CA ARG A 123 -0.62 -9.44 -12.06
C ARG A 123 -0.22 -7.98 -11.82
N GLU A 124 -0.40 -7.11 -12.79
CA GLU A 124 -0.08 -5.68 -12.67
C GLU A 124 -0.95 -5.00 -11.62
N ALA A 125 -2.24 -5.33 -11.57
CA ALA A 125 -3.14 -4.84 -10.54
C ALA A 125 -2.63 -5.20 -9.13
N MET A 126 -2.05 -6.37 -8.91
CA MET A 126 -1.52 -6.76 -7.61
C MET A 126 -0.10 -6.26 -7.33
N ILE A 127 0.68 -5.92 -8.33
CA ILE A 127 1.89 -5.13 -8.13
C ILE A 127 1.52 -3.75 -7.57
N LEU A 128 0.51 -3.11 -8.11
CA LEU A 128 -0.05 -1.87 -7.57
C LEU A 128 -0.70 -2.11 -6.20
N GLY A 129 -1.77 -2.89 -6.15
CA GLY A 129 -2.51 -3.23 -4.94
C GLY A 129 -2.91 -2.02 -4.10
N THR A 130 -3.10 -2.24 -2.82
CA THR A 130 -3.33 -1.17 -1.83
C THR A 130 -2.21 -0.13 -1.82
N ALA A 131 -0.95 -0.54 -2.08
CA ALA A 131 0.19 0.38 -2.08
C ALA A 131 0.13 1.38 -3.25
N GLY A 132 -0.18 0.93 -4.46
CA GLY A 132 -0.36 1.79 -5.64
C GLY A 132 -1.56 2.71 -5.50
N LEU A 133 -2.67 2.17 -5.00
CA LEU A 133 -3.85 2.99 -4.71
C LEU A 133 -3.52 4.09 -3.69
N THR A 134 -2.78 3.77 -2.62
CA THR A 134 -2.35 4.75 -1.61
C THR A 134 -1.45 5.83 -2.22
N ALA A 135 -0.47 5.45 -3.03
CA ALA A 135 0.40 6.39 -3.74
C ALA A 135 -0.41 7.30 -4.68
N ALA A 136 -1.36 6.73 -5.43
CA ALA A 136 -2.25 7.46 -6.33
C ALA A 136 -3.09 8.50 -5.59
N ILE A 137 -3.69 8.15 -4.45
CA ILE A 137 -4.47 9.07 -3.63
C ILE A 137 -3.58 10.19 -3.07
N ALA A 138 -2.36 9.85 -2.61
CA ALA A 138 -1.42 10.84 -2.10
C ALA A 138 -1.07 11.87 -3.17
N VAL A 139 -0.73 11.41 -4.38
CA VAL A 139 -0.44 12.29 -5.53
C VAL A 139 -1.63 13.16 -5.90
N ASP A 140 -2.83 12.58 -6.02
CA ASP A 140 -4.05 13.34 -6.33
C ASP A 140 -4.33 14.43 -5.30
N LYS A 141 -4.19 14.13 -4.01
CA LYS A 141 -4.37 15.12 -2.94
C LYS A 141 -3.36 16.26 -3.04
N LEU A 142 -2.08 15.97 -3.29
CA LEU A 142 -1.06 17.00 -3.48
C LEU A 142 -1.35 17.87 -4.69
N GLN A 143 -1.74 17.29 -5.83
CA GLN A 143 -2.12 18.03 -7.04
C GLN A 143 -3.33 18.92 -6.80
N ARG A 144 -4.35 18.44 -6.10
CA ARG A 144 -5.54 19.26 -5.73
C ARG A 144 -5.19 20.41 -4.79
N MET A 145 -4.11 20.29 -4.01
CA MET A 145 -3.59 21.41 -3.20
C MET A 145 -2.66 22.33 -3.98
N GLY A 146 -2.58 22.18 -5.30
CA GLY A 146 -1.84 23.08 -6.18
C GLY A 146 -0.37 22.72 -6.35
N LEU A 147 0.06 21.49 -6.02
CA LEU A 147 1.43 21.06 -6.30
C LEU A 147 1.66 20.95 -7.81
N LEU A 148 2.64 21.71 -8.33
CA LEU A 148 3.08 21.67 -9.73
C LEU A 148 4.51 21.14 -9.82
N SER A 149 4.85 20.51 -10.95
CA SER A 149 6.13 19.82 -11.13
C SER A 149 7.35 20.78 -11.18
N GLU A 150 7.16 22.02 -11.64
CA GLU A 150 8.19 23.05 -11.76
C GLU A 150 8.45 23.85 -10.49
N GLN A 151 7.73 23.59 -9.40
CA GLN A 151 7.82 24.40 -8.17
C GLN A 151 8.96 23.99 -7.24
N GLY A 152 9.63 22.88 -7.49
CA GLY A 152 10.76 22.41 -6.69
C GLY A 152 10.65 20.94 -6.29
N GLU A 153 11.52 20.51 -5.37
CA GLU A 153 11.67 19.12 -4.98
C GLU A 153 10.48 18.62 -4.16
N VAL A 154 10.09 17.36 -4.44
CA VAL A 154 9.07 16.61 -3.68
C VAL A 154 9.75 15.46 -2.95
N LEU A 155 9.55 15.38 -1.64
CA LEU A 155 10.11 14.34 -0.79
C LEU A 155 9.20 13.12 -0.74
N VAL A 156 9.78 11.91 -0.86
CA VAL A 156 9.11 10.65 -0.56
C VAL A 156 9.89 9.92 0.53
N THR A 157 9.27 9.69 1.69
CA THR A 157 9.89 8.95 2.80
C THR A 157 9.55 7.47 2.74
N GLY A 158 10.39 6.61 3.36
CA GLY A 158 10.24 5.17 3.25
C GLY A 158 10.26 4.70 1.79
N ALA A 159 11.03 5.40 0.96
CA ALA A 159 11.01 5.31 -0.50
C ALA A 159 11.27 3.90 -1.05
N THR A 160 11.99 3.04 -0.34
CA THR A 160 12.23 1.64 -0.74
C THR A 160 11.09 0.69 -0.38
N GLY A 161 10.07 1.14 0.37
CA GLY A 161 8.90 0.34 0.71
C GLY A 161 7.87 0.25 -0.43
N GLY A 162 6.81 -0.54 -0.24
CA GLY A 162 5.79 -0.75 -1.27
C GLY A 162 5.13 0.54 -1.76
N VAL A 163 4.60 1.36 -0.84
CA VAL A 163 3.99 2.66 -1.19
C VAL A 163 5.05 3.64 -1.69
N GLY A 164 6.20 3.73 -0.99
CA GLY A 164 7.26 4.66 -1.33
C GLY A 164 7.82 4.44 -2.73
N SER A 165 8.10 3.20 -3.13
CA SER A 165 8.62 2.87 -4.48
C SER A 165 7.64 3.28 -5.58
N LEU A 166 6.36 2.99 -5.38
CA LEU A 166 5.30 3.37 -6.34
C LEU A 166 5.08 4.89 -6.37
N ALA A 167 5.18 5.57 -5.22
CA ALA A 167 5.10 7.02 -5.13
C ALA A 167 6.28 7.70 -5.86
N VAL A 168 7.52 7.19 -5.68
CA VAL A 168 8.70 7.69 -6.41
C VAL A 168 8.48 7.54 -7.92
N ALA A 169 8.11 6.33 -8.37
CA ALA A 169 7.91 6.06 -9.79
C ALA A 169 6.79 6.92 -10.39
N LEU A 170 5.66 7.04 -9.70
CA LEU A 170 4.51 7.81 -10.18
C LEU A 170 4.82 9.32 -10.22
N MET A 171 5.43 9.89 -9.17
CA MET A 171 5.79 11.30 -9.14
C MET A 171 6.84 11.63 -10.22
N ALA A 172 7.86 10.79 -10.38
CA ALA A 172 8.87 10.96 -11.43
C ALA A 172 8.23 10.89 -12.83
N ARG A 173 7.33 9.92 -13.08
CA ARG A 173 6.58 9.78 -14.34
C ARG A 173 5.74 11.02 -14.66
N LEU A 174 5.24 11.70 -13.62
CA LEU A 174 4.46 12.95 -13.73
C LEU A 174 5.35 14.21 -13.84
N GLY A 175 6.67 14.05 -13.94
CA GLY A 175 7.62 15.15 -14.15
C GLY A 175 8.07 15.88 -12.88
N TYR A 176 7.77 15.35 -11.69
CA TYR A 176 8.24 15.96 -10.43
C TYR A 176 9.70 15.63 -10.14
N GLU A 177 10.42 16.57 -9.54
CA GLU A 177 11.77 16.35 -9.02
C GLU A 177 11.71 15.61 -7.68
N VAL A 178 11.87 14.28 -7.71
CA VAL A 178 11.69 13.43 -6.53
C VAL A 178 12.97 13.27 -5.74
N VAL A 179 12.91 13.58 -4.45
CA VAL A 179 13.93 13.23 -3.45
C VAL A 179 13.42 12.03 -2.66
N ALA A 180 14.13 10.92 -2.76
CA ALA A 180 13.78 9.68 -2.09
C ALA A 180 14.55 9.54 -0.76
N SER A 181 13.85 9.44 0.37
CA SER A 181 14.45 9.19 1.69
C SER A 181 14.30 7.73 2.09
N SER A 182 15.41 7.09 2.42
CA SER A 182 15.44 5.67 2.82
C SER A 182 16.51 5.41 3.88
N GLY A 183 16.24 4.46 4.79
CA GLY A 183 17.25 3.88 5.67
C GLY A 183 18.02 2.72 5.03
N LYS A 184 17.82 2.46 3.72
CA LYS A 184 18.52 1.45 2.92
C LYS A 184 19.27 2.17 1.81
N ILE A 185 20.32 2.90 2.18
CA ILE A 185 21.08 3.73 1.23
C ILE A 185 21.77 2.89 0.15
N GLU A 186 22.04 1.63 0.43
CA GLU A 186 22.52 0.64 -0.54
C GLU A 186 21.55 0.39 -1.70
N GLN A 187 20.28 0.81 -1.55
CA GLN A 187 19.25 0.73 -2.59
C GLN A 187 19.14 2.04 -3.41
N ALA A 188 20.13 2.94 -3.35
CA ALA A 188 20.10 4.20 -4.09
C ALA A 188 19.96 4.00 -5.60
N ASP A 189 20.65 3.02 -6.17
CA ASP A 189 20.56 2.69 -7.61
C ASP A 189 19.13 2.23 -8.00
N TYR A 190 18.48 1.46 -7.14
CA TYR A 190 17.08 1.06 -7.33
C TYR A 190 16.17 2.29 -7.38
N LEU A 191 16.30 3.19 -6.41
CA LEU A 191 15.48 4.40 -6.33
C LEU A 191 15.74 5.34 -7.51
N SER A 192 17.00 5.45 -7.96
CA SER A 192 17.36 6.23 -9.16
C SER A 192 16.74 5.65 -10.43
N LYS A 193 16.70 4.31 -10.57
CA LYS A 193 16.00 3.64 -11.68
C LYS A 193 14.48 3.84 -11.65
N LEU A 194 13.89 4.09 -10.49
CA LEU A 194 12.48 4.48 -10.36
C LEU A 194 12.23 5.95 -10.72
N GLY A 195 13.30 6.74 -10.93
CA GLY A 195 13.21 8.13 -11.32
C GLY A 195 13.49 9.13 -10.18
N ALA A 196 13.99 8.68 -9.02
CA ALA A 196 14.45 9.61 -7.99
C ALA A 196 15.64 10.43 -8.52
N LYS A 197 15.52 11.77 -8.47
CA LYS A 197 16.59 12.69 -8.84
C LYS A 197 17.75 12.65 -7.82
N ARG A 198 17.39 12.41 -6.55
CA ARG A 198 18.33 12.38 -5.44
C ARG A 198 17.84 11.39 -4.36
N VAL A 199 18.78 10.68 -3.76
CA VAL A 199 18.52 9.79 -2.62
C VAL A 199 19.20 10.35 -1.38
N ILE A 200 18.49 10.40 -0.27
CA ILE A 200 19.01 10.84 1.03
C ILE A 200 18.81 9.77 2.09
N ASP A 201 19.71 9.73 3.05
CA ASP A 201 19.54 8.89 4.23
C ASP A 201 18.38 9.41 5.08
N ARG A 202 17.55 8.49 5.62
CA ARG A 202 16.46 8.85 6.52
C ARG A 202 16.91 9.60 7.77
N ASP A 203 18.15 9.37 8.22
CA ASP A 203 18.68 10.00 9.44
C ASP A 203 18.84 11.50 9.25
N THR A 204 18.97 12.00 8.02
CA THR A 204 18.93 13.45 7.72
C THR A 204 17.59 14.11 8.06
N LEU A 205 16.51 13.32 8.18
CA LEU A 205 15.17 13.79 8.55
C LEU A 205 14.78 13.40 9.97
N ALA A 206 15.59 12.60 10.67
CA ALA A 206 15.28 12.10 12.00
C ALA A 206 15.81 13.02 13.11
N GLU A 207 16.73 13.94 12.81
CA GLU A 207 17.32 14.84 13.78
C GLU A 207 16.28 15.84 14.29
N ARG A 208 15.90 15.67 15.55
CA ARG A 208 14.94 16.57 16.21
C ARG A 208 15.54 17.97 16.39
N SER A 209 14.84 18.97 15.88
CA SER A 209 15.17 20.36 16.13
C SER A 209 14.13 21.01 17.06
N PRO A 210 14.56 21.75 18.10
CA PRO A 210 13.65 22.50 18.95
C PRO A 210 13.01 23.72 18.24
N ARG A 211 13.49 24.06 17.04
CA ARG A 211 12.95 25.17 16.25
C ARG A 211 11.56 24.84 15.75
N ALA A 212 10.66 25.80 15.83
CA ALA A 212 9.29 25.67 15.30
C ALA A 212 9.24 25.60 13.76
N LEU A 213 10.23 26.20 13.07
CA LEU A 213 10.40 26.22 11.64
C LEU A 213 11.86 25.91 11.28
N LEU A 214 12.05 25.15 10.21
CA LEU A 214 13.35 24.87 9.60
C LEU A 214 13.50 25.60 8.26
N LYS A 215 14.68 25.49 7.64
CA LYS A 215 14.89 25.99 6.28
C LYS A 215 13.87 25.31 5.35
N PRO A 216 13.14 26.06 4.52
CA PRO A 216 12.26 25.48 3.50
C PRO A 216 13.08 24.66 2.50
N LEU A 217 12.61 23.45 2.21
CA LEU A 217 13.30 22.50 1.33
C LEU A 217 12.33 21.87 0.32
N TRP A 218 11.10 21.52 0.77
CA TRP A 218 10.20 20.68 0.01
C TRP A 218 8.96 21.44 -0.43
N GLN A 219 8.61 21.35 -1.70
CA GLN A 219 7.35 21.89 -2.20
C GLN A 219 6.17 21.00 -1.82
N GLY A 220 6.40 19.71 -1.75
CA GLY A 220 5.45 18.71 -1.28
C GLY A 220 6.15 17.50 -0.73
N ALA A 221 5.39 16.62 -0.05
CA ALA A 221 5.92 15.35 0.43
C ALA A 221 4.87 14.24 0.44
N ILE A 222 5.31 12.99 0.27
CA ILE A 222 4.54 11.78 0.58
C ILE A 222 5.26 11.08 1.72
N ASP A 223 4.60 11.02 2.87
CA ASP A 223 5.18 10.43 4.07
C ASP A 223 4.56 9.07 4.38
N THR A 224 5.42 8.04 4.42
CA THR A 224 5.06 6.67 4.80
C THR A 224 5.60 6.26 6.16
N VAL A 225 6.25 7.18 6.89
CA VAL A 225 7.01 6.88 8.11
C VAL A 225 6.33 7.39 9.38
N GLY A 226 5.79 8.61 9.35
CA GLY A 226 5.13 9.22 10.50
C GLY A 226 6.11 9.75 11.55
N GLY A 227 5.59 10.01 12.74
CA GLY A 227 6.38 10.40 13.93
C GLY A 227 7.25 11.64 13.72
N ASP A 228 8.49 11.56 14.18
CA ASP A 228 9.47 12.65 14.12
C ASP A 228 9.82 13.06 12.68
N THR A 229 9.85 12.09 11.76
CA THR A 229 10.07 12.35 10.33
C THR A 229 8.98 13.28 9.78
N LEU A 230 7.72 12.99 10.04
CA LEU A 230 6.60 13.83 9.62
C LEU A 230 6.67 15.23 10.26
N GLU A 231 7.07 15.32 11.52
CA GLU A 231 7.29 16.62 12.18
C GLU A 231 8.36 17.46 11.46
N GLN A 232 9.50 16.86 11.11
CA GLN A 232 10.57 17.57 10.40
C GLN A 232 10.13 17.99 8.99
N ILE A 233 9.34 17.18 8.31
CA ILE A 233 8.75 17.54 7.01
C ILE A 233 7.89 18.79 7.15
N LEU A 234 6.94 18.81 8.09
CA LEU A 234 6.06 19.97 8.32
C LEU A 234 6.84 21.25 8.58
N LYS A 235 7.93 21.17 9.35
CA LYS A 235 8.80 22.32 9.65
C LYS A 235 9.62 22.80 8.45
N SER A 236 9.85 21.94 7.44
CA SER A 236 10.70 22.22 6.26
C SER A 236 9.95 22.30 4.93
N LEU A 237 8.62 22.25 4.94
CA LEU A 237 7.82 22.59 3.75
C LEU A 237 8.00 24.06 3.37
N ASN A 238 7.95 24.33 2.07
CA ASN A 238 7.87 25.67 1.51
C ASN A 238 6.51 26.32 1.87
N TYR A 239 6.39 27.61 1.62
CA TYR A 239 5.13 28.34 1.82
C TYR A 239 4.01 27.71 0.96
N GLY A 240 2.89 27.37 1.61
CA GLY A 240 1.75 26.70 0.98
C GLY A 240 1.98 25.21 0.67
N GLY A 241 3.17 24.65 1.00
CA GLY A 241 3.50 23.26 0.73
C GLY A 241 2.59 22.27 1.47
N SER A 242 2.50 21.06 0.95
CA SER A 242 1.61 20.01 1.49
C SER A 242 2.35 18.71 1.68
N VAL A 243 2.01 17.95 2.75
CA VAL A 243 2.45 16.58 2.95
C VAL A 243 1.25 15.63 2.99
N ALA A 244 1.26 14.59 2.16
CA ALA A 244 0.31 13.49 2.20
C ALA A 244 0.87 12.39 3.12
N CYS A 245 0.19 12.11 4.23
CA CYS A 245 0.60 11.15 5.24
C CYS A 245 -0.23 9.88 5.12
N CYS A 246 0.44 8.72 4.94
CA CYS A 246 -0.19 7.41 4.78
C CYS A 246 0.44 6.30 5.62
N GLY A 247 1.51 6.58 6.38
CA GLY A 247 2.24 5.56 7.13
C GLY A 247 2.56 5.94 8.56
N GLN A 248 2.92 4.90 9.34
CA GLN A 248 3.19 5.00 10.77
C GLN A 248 4.35 4.09 11.21
N LEU A 249 5.32 3.84 10.30
CA LEU A 249 6.40 2.89 10.55
C LEU A 249 7.28 3.30 11.74
N SER A 250 7.44 4.61 12.00
CA SER A 250 8.22 5.13 13.12
C SER A 250 7.35 5.31 14.37
N SER A 251 6.21 5.97 14.24
CA SER A 251 5.30 6.24 15.34
C SER A 251 3.91 6.60 14.84
N THR A 252 2.88 6.29 15.65
CA THR A 252 1.50 6.74 15.47
C THR A 252 1.27 8.15 16.02
N SER A 253 2.22 8.67 16.82
CA SER A 253 2.10 9.99 17.45
C SER A 253 2.82 11.04 16.61
N LEU A 254 2.18 12.19 16.44
CA LEU A 254 2.76 13.39 15.85
C LEU A 254 2.87 14.47 16.91
N SER A 255 4.10 14.89 17.24
CA SER A 255 4.37 16.00 18.15
C SER A 255 4.80 17.21 17.33
N SER A 256 3.89 18.14 17.05
CA SER A 256 4.17 19.33 16.24
C SER A 256 3.56 20.58 16.85
N SER A 257 4.09 21.76 16.47
CA SER A 257 3.49 23.05 16.81
C SER A 257 2.57 23.53 15.70
N ILE A 258 1.72 24.51 15.99
CA ILE A 258 0.86 25.15 14.99
C ILE A 258 1.63 26.12 14.07
N MET A 259 2.88 26.42 14.38
CA MET A 259 3.66 27.48 13.69
C MET A 259 3.86 27.21 12.18
N PRO A 260 4.17 25.99 11.70
CA PRO A 260 4.24 25.72 10.28
C PRO A 260 2.92 26.05 9.55
N PHE A 261 1.79 25.76 10.16
CA PHE A 261 0.47 25.99 9.59
C PHE A 261 0.13 27.48 9.48
N ILE A 262 0.34 28.26 10.56
CA ILE A 262 -0.05 29.68 10.56
C ILE A 262 0.97 30.60 9.89
N LEU A 263 2.28 30.24 9.90
CA LEU A 263 3.33 31.11 9.34
C LEU A 263 3.70 30.76 7.88
N ARG A 264 3.45 29.52 7.45
CA ARG A 264 3.75 29.09 6.07
C ARG A 264 2.55 28.52 5.33
N GLY A 265 1.38 28.43 5.99
CA GLY A 265 0.18 27.87 5.36
C GLY A 265 0.35 26.43 4.88
N VAL A 266 1.19 25.63 5.56
CA VAL A 266 1.40 24.23 5.17
C VAL A 266 0.17 23.38 5.42
N ASN A 267 0.04 22.27 4.68
CA ASN A 267 -1.09 21.36 4.79
C ASN A 267 -0.62 19.96 5.16
N LEU A 268 -1.31 19.32 6.11
CA LEU A 268 -1.20 17.91 6.43
C LEU A 268 -2.42 17.18 5.91
N LEU A 269 -2.22 16.29 4.94
CA LEU A 269 -3.28 15.59 4.21
C LEU A 269 -3.27 14.12 4.60
N GLY A 270 -4.30 13.64 5.29
CA GLY A 270 -4.47 12.22 5.58
C GLY A 270 -4.79 11.43 4.30
N VAL A 271 -4.23 10.23 4.18
CA VAL A 271 -4.48 9.31 3.07
C VAL A 271 -5.06 8.01 3.63
N ASP A 272 -6.33 7.75 3.33
CA ASP A 272 -6.98 6.46 3.54
C ASP A 272 -7.27 5.82 2.19
N SER A 273 -6.83 4.58 2.00
CA SER A 273 -7.09 3.75 0.82
C SER A 273 -8.00 2.56 1.15
N VAL A 274 -8.41 2.41 2.42
CA VAL A 274 -9.17 1.24 2.90
C VAL A 274 -10.68 1.46 2.71
N GLU A 275 -11.22 2.55 3.29
CA GLU A 275 -12.66 2.80 3.40
C GLU A 275 -13.21 3.74 2.32
N LEU A 276 -12.46 3.95 1.23
CA LEU A 276 -12.95 4.77 0.11
C LEU A 276 -14.23 4.21 -0.49
N ALA A 277 -15.17 5.10 -0.81
CA ALA A 277 -16.35 4.75 -1.57
C ALA A 277 -15.97 4.04 -2.90
N PRO A 278 -16.68 2.96 -3.30
CA PRO A 278 -16.32 2.15 -4.46
C PRO A 278 -16.13 2.95 -5.75
N ALA A 279 -16.98 3.95 -6.01
CA ALA A 279 -16.89 4.81 -7.20
C ALA A 279 -15.58 5.63 -7.23
N ILE A 280 -15.12 6.12 -6.07
CA ILE A 280 -13.87 6.87 -5.95
C ILE A 280 -12.68 5.92 -6.17
N LYS A 281 -12.71 4.76 -5.53
CA LYS A 281 -11.68 3.73 -5.68
C LYS A 281 -11.56 3.28 -7.14
N ALA A 282 -12.69 3.02 -7.81
CA ALA A 282 -12.74 2.68 -9.24
C ALA A 282 -12.17 3.79 -10.14
N ALA A 283 -12.37 5.07 -9.79
CA ALA A 283 -11.78 6.18 -10.54
C ALA A 283 -10.24 6.18 -10.45
N PHE A 284 -9.66 5.87 -9.28
CA PHE A 284 -8.21 5.73 -9.13
C PHE A 284 -7.66 4.53 -9.92
N TRP A 285 -8.35 3.38 -9.91
CA TRP A 285 -7.95 2.23 -10.71
C TRP A 285 -7.93 2.55 -12.20
N ARG A 286 -8.93 3.28 -12.73
CA ARG A 286 -8.92 3.75 -14.13
C ARG A 286 -7.75 4.70 -14.42
N ARG A 287 -7.41 5.62 -13.48
CA ARG A 287 -6.25 6.52 -13.68
C ARG A 287 -4.93 5.75 -13.68
N LEU A 288 -4.75 4.76 -12.80
CA LEU A 288 -3.58 3.89 -12.77
C LEU A 288 -3.44 3.06 -14.05
N ALA A 289 -4.56 2.68 -14.66
CA ALA A 289 -4.61 1.91 -15.90
C ALA A 289 -4.36 2.75 -17.16
N SER A 290 -4.52 4.08 -17.11
CA SER A 290 -4.51 4.95 -18.30
C SER A 290 -3.53 6.10 -18.20
N SER A 291 -3.89 7.17 -17.50
CA SER A 291 -3.10 8.41 -17.45
C SER A 291 -1.85 8.30 -16.56
N TRP A 292 -1.79 7.31 -15.68
CA TRP A 292 -0.67 7.02 -14.78
C TRP A 292 -0.05 5.64 -15.06
N ASP A 293 -0.18 5.18 -16.29
CA ASP A 293 0.40 3.94 -16.81
C ASP A 293 1.93 4.02 -16.98
N SER A 294 2.50 2.98 -17.53
CA SER A 294 3.94 2.91 -17.89
C SER A 294 4.89 3.03 -16.70
N LEU A 295 4.43 2.64 -15.50
CA LEU A 295 5.31 2.47 -14.35
C LEU A 295 6.23 1.25 -14.55
N PRO A 296 7.47 1.27 -14.03
CA PRO A 296 8.42 0.16 -14.14
C PRO A 296 8.05 -0.99 -13.16
N LEU A 297 6.86 -1.57 -13.33
CA LEU A 297 6.27 -2.52 -12.38
C LEU A 297 7.15 -3.74 -12.13
N ASP A 298 7.81 -4.27 -13.17
CA ASP A 298 8.70 -5.44 -13.05
C ASP A 298 9.98 -5.12 -12.26
N LEU A 299 10.42 -3.86 -12.24
CA LEU A 299 11.53 -3.44 -11.39
C LEU A 299 11.11 -3.36 -9.91
N ILE A 300 9.84 -3.04 -9.67
CA ILE A 300 9.29 -2.83 -8.32
C ILE A 300 8.93 -4.15 -7.64
N ALA A 301 8.47 -5.16 -8.40
CA ALA A 301 7.87 -6.37 -7.85
C ALA A 301 8.81 -7.57 -7.84
N ARG A 302 8.74 -8.32 -6.74
CA ARG A 302 9.22 -9.69 -6.65
C ARG A 302 8.03 -10.63 -6.53
N GLU A 303 7.93 -11.60 -7.44
CA GLU A 303 6.88 -12.62 -7.42
C GLU A 303 7.29 -13.82 -6.55
N ILE A 304 6.36 -14.32 -5.74
CA ILE A 304 6.50 -15.49 -4.85
C ILE A 304 5.24 -16.37 -4.92
N THR A 305 5.33 -17.55 -4.30
CA THR A 305 4.18 -18.44 -4.07
C THR A 305 3.63 -18.29 -2.64
N LEU A 306 2.51 -18.98 -2.34
CA LEU A 306 1.93 -19.02 -0.99
C LEU A 306 2.90 -19.62 0.03
N GLU A 307 3.71 -20.61 -0.37
CA GLU A 307 4.68 -21.29 0.50
C GLU A 307 5.82 -20.38 0.95
N GLU A 308 6.18 -19.39 0.16
CA GLU A 308 7.25 -18.44 0.46
C GLU A 308 6.78 -17.26 1.35
N LEU A 309 5.44 -17.07 1.49
CA LEU A 309 4.86 -15.97 2.25
C LEU A 309 5.36 -15.87 3.70
N PRO A 310 5.43 -16.95 4.52
CA PRO A 310 5.88 -16.83 5.90
C PRO A 310 7.26 -16.17 6.01
N THR A 311 8.20 -16.57 5.16
CA THR A 311 9.54 -15.96 5.12
C THR A 311 9.50 -14.49 4.71
N GLN A 312 8.64 -14.11 3.76
CA GLN A 312 8.54 -12.72 3.33
C GLN A 312 7.82 -11.83 4.37
N ILE A 313 6.88 -12.38 5.13
CA ILE A 313 6.24 -11.73 6.28
C ILE A 313 7.30 -11.39 7.34
N GLU A 314 8.14 -12.35 7.72
CA GLU A 314 9.25 -12.13 8.66
C GLU A 314 10.22 -11.04 8.18
N ARG A 315 10.60 -11.08 6.89
CA ARG A 315 11.44 -10.04 6.27
C ARG A 315 10.81 -8.65 6.32
N MET A 316 9.49 -8.58 6.10
CA MET A 316 8.75 -7.32 6.14
C MET A 316 8.70 -6.74 7.54
N LEU A 317 8.40 -7.56 8.55
CA LEU A 317 8.40 -7.15 9.97
C LEU A 317 9.79 -6.72 10.44
N ALA A 318 10.85 -7.35 9.93
CA ALA A 318 12.25 -6.97 10.18
C ALA A 318 12.70 -5.72 9.40
N GLY A 319 11.82 -5.06 8.63
CA GLY A 319 12.15 -3.89 7.83
C GLY A 319 13.05 -4.16 6.62
N LYS A 320 13.22 -5.43 6.20
CA LYS A 320 14.15 -5.85 5.13
C LYS A 320 13.51 -5.95 3.74
N SER A 321 12.22 -5.64 3.60
CA SER A 321 11.53 -5.67 2.30
C SER A 321 11.89 -4.46 1.46
N VAL A 322 11.99 -4.65 0.14
CA VAL A 322 12.19 -3.60 -0.87
C VAL A 322 11.14 -3.81 -1.95
N GLY A 323 10.53 -2.72 -2.41
CA GLY A 323 9.48 -2.76 -3.43
C GLY A 323 8.22 -3.50 -3.00
N ARG A 324 7.64 -4.24 -3.94
CA ARG A 324 6.41 -5.02 -3.76
C ARG A 324 6.71 -6.52 -3.74
N VAL A 325 6.01 -7.22 -2.90
CA VAL A 325 5.96 -8.69 -2.92
C VAL A 325 4.62 -9.10 -3.52
N LEU A 326 4.65 -9.58 -4.75
CA LEU A 326 3.52 -10.11 -5.49
C LEU A 326 3.37 -11.60 -5.15
N VAL A 327 2.17 -12.04 -4.85
CA VAL A 327 1.88 -13.42 -4.49
C VAL A 327 1.06 -14.08 -5.58
N ARG A 328 1.64 -15.05 -6.28
CA ARG A 328 0.90 -15.90 -7.20
C ARG A 328 0.17 -16.96 -6.38
N VAL A 329 -1.16 -16.94 -6.45
CA VAL A 329 -2.04 -17.78 -5.61
C VAL A 329 -2.63 -18.92 -6.44
N GLY A 330 -3.29 -18.60 -7.53
CA GLY A 330 -3.89 -19.57 -8.47
C GLY A 330 -3.00 -19.89 -9.68
N ALA A 331 -3.40 -20.87 -10.45
CA ALA A 331 -2.76 -21.25 -11.72
C ALA A 331 -3.16 -20.31 -12.86
#